data_8a2c2343a5f726c73bda819f7b82d691
#
_entry.id   8a2c2343a5f726c73bda819f7b82d691
#
_cell.length_a   1.000
_cell.length_b   1.000
_cell.length_c   1.000
_cell.angle_alpha   90.00
_cell.angle_beta   90.00
_cell.angle_gamma   90.00
#
_symmetry.space_group_name_H-M   'P 1'
#
loop_
_entity.id
_entity.type
_entity.pdbx_description
1 polymer ?
#
loop_
_entity_poly.entity_id
_entity_poly.type
_entity_poly.pdbx_seq_one_letter_code
_entity_poly.pdbx_strand_id
1 'polypeptide(L)'
;VLRGEWGFKGFVVSDWASIHEMVNHGYAEDNKHAGELAFNAGVDMDMMSFSYISHLEELINEGKVSMETVDNAVRSILRVKFRLGLFENPYIDESNVEAAFYSEEALEAARKSAVESAVLLTNNGVLPLNKSKVKTVLVTGPMADAPHDQLGTWTFDGDAAHTVTPLMAIKELYGNDVNVIYEPGLTYSRQFDKGGIAKAAKAAKKADVILAFMGEEAI
;
A
#
# COMPACT_ATOMS: atom_id res chain seq x y z
N VAL A 1 10.76 -22.55 8.48
CA VAL A 1 9.31 -22.38 8.53
C VAL A 1 8.75 -22.44 7.11
N LEU A 2 8.93 -21.42 6.25
CA LEU A 2 8.26 -21.24 4.95
C LEU A 2 8.31 -22.49 4.04
N ARG A 3 9.51 -23.00 3.75
CA ARG A 3 9.70 -24.14 2.83
C ARG A 3 9.55 -25.50 3.52
N GLY A 4 9.99 -25.61 4.79
CA GLY A 4 9.94 -26.86 5.55
C GLY A 4 8.57 -27.15 6.12
N GLU A 5 8.03 -26.26 6.98
CA GLU A 5 6.78 -26.49 7.69
C GLU A 5 5.54 -26.22 6.80
N TRP A 6 5.57 -25.11 6.07
CA TRP A 6 4.43 -24.70 5.22
C TRP A 6 4.48 -25.31 3.81
N GLY A 7 5.59 -25.92 3.45
CA GLY A 7 5.73 -26.62 2.15
C GLY A 7 5.68 -25.67 0.94
N PHE A 8 6.04 -24.40 1.09
CA PHE A 8 6.03 -23.42 0.01
C PHE A 8 6.90 -23.87 -1.17
N LYS A 9 6.33 -23.88 -2.38
CA LYS A 9 6.94 -24.38 -3.62
C LYS A 9 7.28 -23.29 -4.64
N GLY A 10 7.01 -22.02 -4.33
CA GLY A 10 7.37 -20.88 -5.15
C GLY A 10 8.80 -20.41 -4.93
N PHE A 11 9.16 -19.26 -5.49
CA PHE A 11 10.41 -18.59 -5.20
C PHE A 11 10.17 -17.42 -4.22
N VAL A 12 11.22 -17.03 -3.53
CA VAL A 12 11.23 -15.88 -2.62
C VAL A 12 12.01 -14.76 -3.29
N VAL A 13 11.39 -13.60 -3.43
CA VAL A 13 12.03 -12.37 -3.90
C VAL A 13 12.15 -11.40 -2.73
N SER A 14 13.25 -10.65 -2.68
CA SER A 14 13.42 -9.58 -1.69
C SER A 14 12.50 -8.40 -2.00
N ASP A 15 12.27 -7.52 -1.05
CA ASP A 15 11.77 -6.18 -1.32
C ASP A 15 12.88 -5.32 -1.97
N TRP A 16 12.54 -4.14 -2.47
CA TRP A 16 13.44 -3.21 -3.14
C TRP A 16 14.64 -2.86 -2.25
N ALA A 17 15.83 -3.17 -2.71
CA ALA A 17 17.11 -2.95 -2.05
C ALA A 17 17.24 -3.55 -0.64
N SER A 18 16.31 -4.38 -0.16
CA SER A 18 16.25 -4.83 1.23
C SER A 18 17.42 -5.73 1.64
N ILE A 19 18.06 -6.44 0.70
CA ILE A 19 19.28 -7.20 1.00
C ILE A 19 20.42 -6.24 1.33
N HIS A 20 20.59 -5.17 0.54
CA HIS A 20 21.59 -4.14 0.82
C HIS A 20 21.33 -3.42 2.15
N GLU A 21 20.07 -3.17 2.48
CA GLU A 21 19.67 -2.51 3.74
C GLU A 21 20.05 -3.30 4.99
N MET A 22 20.32 -4.61 4.88
CA MET A 22 20.87 -5.40 5.98
C MET A 22 22.18 -4.81 6.52
N VAL A 23 22.95 -4.11 5.68
CA VAL A 23 24.17 -3.38 6.08
C VAL A 23 23.81 -2.18 6.94
N ASN A 24 22.83 -1.38 6.49
CA ASN A 24 22.35 -0.20 7.20
C ASN A 24 21.75 -0.56 8.58
N HIS A 25 21.11 -1.71 8.67
CA HIS A 25 20.54 -2.26 9.92
C HIS A 25 21.57 -2.96 10.81
N GLY A 26 22.84 -3.03 10.41
CA GLY A 26 23.91 -3.66 11.19
C GLY A 26 23.82 -5.18 11.29
N TYR A 27 23.06 -5.81 10.36
CA TYR A 27 22.94 -7.27 10.29
C TYR A 27 24.03 -7.91 9.41
N ALA A 28 24.52 -7.19 8.39
CA ALA A 28 25.60 -7.59 7.52
C ALA A 28 26.73 -6.56 7.55
N GLU A 29 27.98 -7.02 7.32
CA GLU A 29 29.17 -6.18 7.30
C GLU A 29 29.24 -5.30 6.04
N ASP A 30 28.91 -5.89 4.90
CA ASP A 30 28.89 -5.28 3.58
C ASP A 30 27.87 -5.96 2.66
N ASN A 31 27.77 -5.48 1.41
CA ASN A 31 26.82 -5.99 0.42
C ASN A 31 27.09 -7.44 0.01
N LYS A 32 28.35 -7.89 0.02
CA LYS A 32 28.71 -9.27 -0.27
C LYS A 32 28.24 -10.20 0.85
N HIS A 33 28.49 -9.83 2.11
CA HIS A 33 28.04 -10.58 3.29
C HIS A 33 26.49 -10.61 3.35
N ALA A 34 25.83 -9.50 3.04
CA ALA A 34 24.36 -9.46 2.94
C ALA A 34 23.84 -10.45 1.88
N GLY A 35 24.48 -10.50 0.70
CA GLY A 35 24.18 -11.47 -0.34
C GLY A 35 24.36 -12.92 0.10
N GLU A 36 25.45 -13.23 0.79
CA GLU A 36 25.73 -14.56 1.36
C GLU A 36 24.62 -15.01 2.31
N LEU A 37 24.27 -14.15 3.27
CA LEU A 37 23.26 -14.46 4.29
C LEU A 37 21.88 -14.65 3.68
N ALA A 38 21.46 -13.74 2.79
CA ALA A 38 20.15 -13.79 2.16
C ALA A 38 20.00 -15.01 1.24
N PHE A 39 21.02 -15.30 0.41
CA PHE A 39 20.99 -16.43 -0.52
C PHE A 39 20.94 -17.77 0.22
N ASN A 40 21.78 -17.96 1.23
CA ASN A 40 21.78 -19.15 2.07
C ASN A 40 20.48 -19.30 2.91
N ALA A 41 19.81 -18.21 3.24
CA ALA A 41 18.50 -18.24 3.90
C ALA A 41 17.36 -18.63 2.94
N GLY A 42 17.59 -18.67 1.62
CA GLY A 42 16.63 -19.10 0.61
C GLY A 42 15.84 -17.96 -0.02
N VAL A 43 16.40 -16.75 -0.07
CA VAL A 43 15.91 -15.67 -0.93
C VAL A 43 16.44 -15.91 -2.33
N ASP A 44 15.58 -16.35 -3.24
CA ASP A 44 15.97 -16.84 -4.57
C ASP A 44 16.27 -15.69 -5.56
N MET A 45 15.69 -14.52 -5.34
CA MET A 45 15.79 -13.37 -6.25
C MET A 45 16.05 -12.08 -5.45
N ASP A 46 17.05 -11.33 -5.87
CA ASP A 46 17.41 -10.02 -5.33
C ASP A 46 16.75 -8.91 -6.13
N MET A 47 15.94 -8.08 -5.47
CA MET A 47 15.33 -6.92 -6.08
C MET A 47 16.16 -5.68 -5.81
N MET A 48 16.96 -5.25 -6.79
CA MET A 48 17.70 -3.98 -6.85
C MET A 48 18.78 -3.75 -5.78
N SER A 49 19.15 -4.77 -4.99
CA SER A 49 20.31 -4.64 -4.07
C SER A 49 21.64 -4.83 -4.77
N PHE A 50 21.63 -5.44 -5.95
CA PHE A 50 22.84 -5.82 -6.71
C PHE A 50 23.78 -6.76 -5.95
N SER A 51 23.34 -7.35 -4.85
CA SER A 51 24.13 -8.24 -4.01
C SER A 51 24.50 -9.53 -4.74
N TYR A 52 23.53 -10.13 -5.44
CA TYR A 52 23.75 -11.39 -6.15
C TYR A 52 24.55 -11.21 -7.44
N ILE A 53 24.15 -10.25 -8.26
CA ILE A 53 24.81 -10.03 -9.56
C ILE A 53 26.28 -9.58 -9.40
N SER A 54 26.61 -8.90 -8.30
CA SER A 54 27.96 -8.40 -8.05
C SER A 54 28.85 -9.41 -7.34
N HIS A 55 28.32 -10.32 -6.52
CA HIS A 55 29.12 -11.07 -5.58
C HIS A 55 28.89 -12.59 -5.59
N LEU A 56 27.82 -13.10 -6.24
CA LEU A 56 27.48 -14.53 -6.15
C LEU A 56 28.58 -15.44 -6.71
N GLU A 57 29.22 -15.05 -7.82
CA GLU A 57 30.33 -15.81 -8.42
C GLU A 57 31.51 -15.93 -7.44
N GLU A 58 31.87 -14.83 -6.77
CA GLU A 58 32.94 -14.83 -5.78
C GLU A 58 32.59 -15.68 -4.56
N LEU A 59 31.36 -15.57 -4.07
CA LEU A 59 30.87 -16.38 -2.94
C LEU A 59 30.87 -17.88 -3.23
N ILE A 60 30.59 -18.26 -4.49
CA ILE A 60 30.69 -19.67 -4.94
C ILE A 60 32.15 -20.11 -4.94
N ASN A 61 33.06 -19.31 -5.51
CA ASN A 61 34.48 -19.63 -5.58
C ASN A 61 35.12 -19.72 -4.19
N GLU A 62 34.63 -18.97 -3.22
CA GLU A 62 35.04 -19.04 -1.81
C GLU A 62 34.40 -20.21 -1.05
N GLY A 63 33.46 -20.93 -1.66
CA GLY A 63 32.74 -22.04 -1.01
C GLY A 63 31.69 -21.57 0.02
N LYS A 64 31.34 -20.30 0.05
CA LYS A 64 30.34 -19.72 0.97
C LYS A 64 28.90 -19.95 0.48
N VAL A 65 28.72 -20.07 -0.81
CA VAL A 65 27.47 -20.46 -1.47
C VAL A 65 27.70 -21.68 -2.33
N SER A 66 26.86 -22.71 -2.21
CA SER A 66 27.01 -23.93 -3.01
C SER A 66 26.29 -23.78 -4.38
N MET A 67 26.81 -24.45 -5.41
CA MET A 67 26.12 -24.57 -6.69
C MET A 67 24.74 -25.22 -6.56
N GLU A 68 24.57 -26.13 -5.60
CA GLU A 68 23.27 -26.74 -5.32
C GLU A 68 22.24 -25.69 -4.88
N THR A 69 22.65 -24.73 -4.04
CA THR A 69 21.79 -23.62 -3.61
C THR A 69 21.39 -22.75 -4.81
N VAL A 70 22.35 -22.44 -5.70
CA VAL A 70 22.08 -21.71 -6.95
C VAL A 70 21.08 -22.43 -7.83
N ASP A 71 21.31 -23.70 -8.09
CA ASP A 71 20.42 -24.56 -8.88
C ASP A 71 19.00 -24.61 -8.29
N ASN A 72 18.88 -24.65 -6.98
CA ASN A 72 17.57 -24.67 -6.30
C ASN A 72 16.83 -23.33 -6.46
N ALA A 73 17.51 -22.20 -6.36
CA ALA A 73 16.95 -20.89 -6.62
C ALA A 73 16.46 -20.76 -8.06
N VAL A 74 17.31 -21.14 -9.03
CA VAL A 74 16.97 -21.15 -10.46
C VAL A 74 15.77 -22.07 -10.74
N ARG A 75 15.76 -23.29 -10.21
CA ARG A 75 14.62 -24.20 -10.36
C ARG A 75 13.33 -23.64 -9.78
N SER A 76 13.40 -22.92 -8.67
CA SER A 76 12.22 -22.30 -8.04
C SER A 76 11.62 -21.22 -8.95
N ILE A 77 12.44 -20.37 -9.53
CA ILE A 77 12.03 -19.33 -10.48
C ILE A 77 11.48 -19.93 -11.77
N LEU A 78 12.23 -20.87 -12.38
CA LEU A 78 11.83 -21.53 -13.63
C LEU A 78 10.51 -22.29 -13.47
N ARG A 79 10.30 -22.95 -12.33
CA ARG A 79 9.04 -23.66 -12.04
C ARG A 79 7.83 -22.74 -12.12
N VAL A 80 7.93 -21.52 -11.64
CA VAL A 80 6.83 -20.54 -11.72
C VAL A 80 6.64 -20.09 -13.17
N LYS A 81 7.74 -19.81 -13.90
CA LYS A 81 7.65 -19.45 -15.34
C LYS A 81 6.99 -20.54 -16.18
N PHE A 82 7.35 -21.80 -15.95
CA PHE A 82 6.71 -22.94 -16.63
C PHE A 82 5.22 -23.07 -16.28
N ARG A 83 4.86 -22.93 -15.01
CA ARG A 83 3.44 -22.97 -14.58
C ARG A 83 2.59 -21.86 -15.17
N LEU A 84 3.18 -20.70 -15.43
CA LEU A 84 2.53 -19.57 -16.07
C LEU A 84 2.49 -19.69 -17.60
N GLY A 85 3.13 -20.72 -18.21
CA GLY A 85 3.18 -20.89 -19.65
C GLY A 85 4.02 -19.83 -20.38
N LEU A 86 4.96 -19.17 -19.68
CA LEU A 86 5.71 -18.04 -20.25
C LEU A 86 6.68 -18.44 -21.34
N PHE A 87 7.00 -19.75 -21.48
CA PHE A 87 7.84 -20.28 -22.57
C PHE A 87 7.02 -20.57 -23.83
N GLU A 88 5.74 -20.87 -23.68
CA GLU A 88 4.82 -21.15 -24.78
C GLU A 88 4.15 -19.84 -25.26
N ASN A 89 3.72 -18.99 -24.34
CA ASN A 89 3.08 -17.72 -24.65
C ASN A 89 3.45 -16.65 -23.61
N PRO A 90 4.53 -15.87 -23.84
CA PRO A 90 4.95 -14.82 -22.90
C PRO A 90 4.14 -13.51 -23.03
N TYR A 91 3.27 -13.41 -24.02
CA TYR A 91 2.52 -12.18 -24.30
C TYR A 91 1.14 -12.22 -23.66
N ILE A 92 0.66 -11.03 -23.28
CA ILE A 92 -0.71 -10.82 -22.81
C ILE A 92 -1.59 -10.37 -23.99
N ASP A 93 -2.88 -10.62 -23.88
CA ASP A 93 -3.88 -10.06 -24.79
C ASP A 93 -4.28 -8.67 -24.27
N GLU A 94 -3.78 -7.63 -24.93
CA GLU A 94 -4.02 -6.23 -24.55
C GLU A 94 -5.50 -5.84 -24.66
N SER A 95 -6.31 -6.55 -25.46
CA SER A 95 -7.75 -6.28 -25.58
C SER A 95 -8.52 -6.54 -24.29
N ASN A 96 -7.95 -7.33 -23.36
CA ASN A 96 -8.56 -7.65 -22.07
C ASN A 96 -8.18 -6.68 -20.94
N VAL A 97 -7.31 -5.72 -21.18
CA VAL A 97 -6.78 -4.82 -20.14
C VAL A 97 -7.90 -4.02 -19.47
N GLU A 98 -8.77 -3.38 -20.25
CA GLU A 98 -9.89 -2.58 -19.71
C GLU A 98 -10.83 -3.44 -18.85
N ALA A 99 -11.12 -4.67 -19.27
CA ALA A 99 -11.99 -5.58 -18.54
C ALA A 99 -11.37 -6.12 -17.24
N ALA A 100 -10.03 -6.11 -17.14
CA ALA A 100 -9.31 -6.59 -15.97
C ALA A 100 -9.26 -5.55 -14.84
N PHE A 101 -9.38 -4.26 -15.17
CA PHE A 101 -9.35 -3.18 -14.18
C PHE A 101 -10.76 -2.76 -13.78
N TYR A 102 -10.93 -2.36 -12.53
CA TYR A 102 -12.16 -1.80 -11.97
C TYR A 102 -13.42 -2.66 -12.15
N SER A 103 -13.27 -4.00 -12.20
CA SER A 103 -14.42 -4.90 -12.21
C SER A 103 -15.26 -4.70 -10.93
N GLU A 104 -16.58 -4.95 -11.00
CA GLU A 104 -17.47 -4.84 -9.84
C GLU A 104 -16.98 -5.69 -8.66
N GLU A 105 -16.46 -6.89 -8.93
CA GLU A 105 -15.89 -7.77 -7.90
C GLU A 105 -14.66 -7.16 -7.24
N ALA A 106 -13.74 -6.57 -8.02
CA ALA A 106 -12.52 -5.92 -7.49
C ALA A 106 -12.86 -4.68 -6.67
N LEU A 107 -13.80 -3.85 -7.13
CA LEU A 107 -14.27 -2.66 -6.42
C LEU A 107 -14.97 -3.03 -5.10
N GLU A 108 -15.82 -4.07 -5.09
CA GLU A 108 -16.47 -4.53 -3.86
C GLU A 108 -15.46 -5.15 -2.89
N ALA A 109 -14.47 -5.90 -3.37
CA ALA A 109 -13.38 -6.40 -2.54
C ALA A 109 -12.56 -5.26 -1.91
N ALA A 110 -12.24 -4.22 -2.67
CA ALA A 110 -11.55 -3.03 -2.17
C ALA A 110 -12.38 -2.30 -1.11
N ARG A 111 -13.68 -2.08 -1.38
CA ARG A 111 -14.62 -1.48 -0.43
C ARG A 111 -14.70 -2.29 0.87
N LYS A 112 -14.86 -3.59 0.76
CA LYS A 112 -14.92 -4.49 1.91
C LYS A 112 -13.64 -4.44 2.74
N SER A 113 -12.48 -4.49 2.08
CA SER A 113 -11.18 -4.38 2.75
C SER A 113 -11.04 -3.06 3.50
N ALA A 114 -11.46 -1.95 2.90
CA ALA A 114 -11.44 -0.64 3.56
C ALA A 114 -12.34 -0.60 4.80
N VAL A 115 -13.55 -1.15 4.70
CA VAL A 115 -14.47 -1.22 5.84
C VAL A 115 -13.93 -2.10 6.97
N GLU A 116 -13.37 -3.26 6.63
CA GLU A 116 -12.85 -4.21 7.63
C GLU A 116 -11.52 -3.75 8.25
N SER A 117 -10.78 -2.85 7.59
CA SER A 117 -9.55 -2.25 8.13
C SER A 117 -9.81 -1.11 9.12
N ALA A 118 -11.03 -0.57 9.18
CA ALA A 118 -11.35 0.52 10.10
C ALA A 118 -11.44 0.01 11.55
N VAL A 119 -10.71 0.69 12.46
CA VAL A 119 -10.67 0.34 13.88
C VAL A 119 -11.37 1.41 14.71
N LEU A 120 -12.43 1.05 15.42
CA LEU A 120 -13.12 1.94 16.35
C LEU A 120 -12.37 1.97 17.69
N LEU A 121 -11.56 3.01 17.92
CA LEU A 121 -10.76 3.14 19.13
C LEU A 121 -11.62 3.55 20.35
N THR A 122 -12.59 4.44 20.16
CA THR A 122 -13.46 4.96 21.23
C THR A 122 -14.80 5.40 20.65
N ASN A 123 -15.88 5.12 21.34
CA ASN A 123 -17.20 5.63 21.02
C ASN A 123 -18.02 5.90 22.29
N ASN A 124 -18.36 7.14 22.53
CA ASN A 124 -19.21 7.57 23.65
C ASN A 124 -20.68 7.69 23.25
N GLY A 125 -21.14 6.84 22.33
CA GLY A 125 -22.52 6.84 21.83
C GLY A 125 -22.81 7.83 20.71
N VAL A 126 -21.76 8.43 20.11
CA VAL A 126 -21.90 9.32 18.94
C VAL A 126 -22.15 8.52 17.67
N LEU A 127 -21.48 7.38 17.54
CA LEU A 127 -21.65 6.47 16.41
C LEU A 127 -22.57 5.30 16.76
N PRO A 128 -23.42 4.85 15.81
CA PRO A 128 -23.61 5.39 14.45
C PRO A 128 -24.37 6.72 14.45
N LEU A 129 -24.04 7.57 13.48
CA LEU A 129 -24.73 8.85 13.33
C LEU A 129 -26.19 8.63 12.94
N ASN A 130 -27.09 9.33 13.65
CA ASN A 130 -28.52 9.25 13.35
C ASN A 130 -28.89 10.36 12.34
N LYS A 131 -29.13 9.99 11.08
CA LYS A 131 -29.50 10.90 9.99
C LYS A 131 -30.69 11.81 10.33
N SER A 132 -31.67 11.34 11.08
CA SER A 132 -32.86 12.12 11.42
C SER A 132 -32.58 13.26 12.43
N LYS A 133 -31.46 13.16 13.15
CA LYS A 133 -31.06 14.13 14.19
C LYS A 133 -29.99 15.09 13.72
N VAL A 134 -29.23 14.75 12.67
CA VAL A 134 -28.14 15.54 12.13
C VAL A 134 -28.64 16.39 10.97
N LYS A 135 -28.53 17.70 11.08
CA LYS A 135 -28.94 18.66 10.04
C LYS A 135 -27.73 19.30 9.35
N THR A 136 -26.64 19.43 10.07
CA THR A 136 -25.42 20.05 9.54
C THR A 136 -24.21 19.23 9.96
N VAL A 137 -23.41 18.82 8.98
CA VAL A 137 -22.13 18.13 9.18
C VAL A 137 -21.00 19.03 8.68
N LEU A 138 -19.99 19.24 9.50
CA LEU A 138 -18.72 19.80 9.05
C LEU A 138 -17.77 18.66 8.69
N VAL A 139 -17.28 18.66 7.46
CA VAL A 139 -16.16 17.82 7.01
C VAL A 139 -14.91 18.68 7.01
N THR A 140 -13.87 18.25 7.71
CA THR A 140 -12.63 19.00 7.89
C THR A 140 -11.42 18.06 7.90
N GLY A 141 -10.23 18.63 7.82
CA GLY A 141 -8.95 17.92 7.78
C GLY A 141 -8.38 17.78 6.38
N PRO A 142 -7.05 17.69 6.27
CA PRO A 142 -6.36 17.61 4.98
C PRO A 142 -6.68 16.34 4.18
N MET A 143 -7.05 15.24 4.87
CA MET A 143 -7.39 13.96 4.22
C MET A 143 -8.87 13.86 3.81
N ALA A 144 -9.68 14.88 4.08
CA ALA A 144 -11.10 14.84 3.76
C ALA A 144 -11.39 14.79 2.25
N ASP A 145 -10.55 15.45 1.45
CA ASP A 145 -10.66 15.52 0.00
C ASP A 145 -9.26 15.49 -0.65
N ALA A 146 -8.57 14.37 -0.46
CA ALA A 146 -7.20 14.14 -0.91
C ALA A 146 -7.14 12.85 -1.75
N PRO A 147 -7.65 12.87 -3.00
CA PRO A 147 -7.79 11.67 -3.81
C PRO A 147 -6.44 11.02 -4.16
N HIS A 148 -5.38 11.81 -4.35
CA HIS A 148 -4.04 11.29 -4.60
C HIS A 148 -3.46 10.59 -3.35
N ASP A 149 -3.55 11.21 -2.18
CA ASP A 149 -3.00 10.65 -0.94
C ASP A 149 -3.71 9.37 -0.51
N GLN A 150 -5.00 9.24 -0.86
CA GLN A 150 -5.80 8.04 -0.59
C GLN A 150 -5.32 6.81 -1.37
N LEU A 151 -4.61 6.99 -2.51
CA LEU A 151 -3.98 5.90 -3.25
C LEU A 151 -2.81 5.27 -2.48
N GLY A 152 -2.16 6.04 -1.62
CA GLY A 152 -1.00 5.61 -0.83
C GLY A 152 0.33 5.76 -1.58
N THR A 153 1.42 5.54 -0.85
CA THR A 153 2.80 5.79 -1.30
C THR A 153 3.23 4.88 -2.47
N TRP A 154 2.76 3.64 -2.52
CA TRP A 154 3.25 2.63 -3.45
C TRP A 154 2.44 2.52 -4.74
N THR A 155 1.59 3.48 -5.04
CA THR A 155 0.78 3.53 -6.26
C THR A 155 1.40 4.49 -7.26
N PHE A 156 2.30 4.00 -8.11
CA PHE A 156 3.06 4.85 -9.06
C PHE A 156 2.21 5.35 -10.23
N ASP A 157 1.33 4.50 -10.77
CA ASP A 157 0.52 4.78 -11.96
C ASP A 157 -0.99 4.83 -11.63
N GLY A 158 -1.35 5.03 -10.36
CA GLY A 158 -2.73 5.13 -9.94
C GLY A 158 -3.38 6.43 -10.40
N ASP A 159 -4.60 6.33 -10.96
CA ASP A 159 -5.38 7.50 -11.34
C ASP A 159 -6.29 7.94 -10.18
N ALA A 160 -6.01 9.12 -9.64
CA ALA A 160 -6.79 9.73 -8.57
C ALA A 160 -8.27 9.98 -8.96
N ALA A 161 -8.59 10.02 -10.25
CA ALA A 161 -9.98 10.17 -10.73
C ALA A 161 -10.87 8.98 -10.34
N HIS A 162 -10.30 7.81 -10.07
CA HIS A 162 -11.02 6.62 -9.59
C HIS A 162 -11.18 6.56 -8.06
N THR A 163 -10.70 7.56 -7.35
CA THR A 163 -10.77 7.59 -5.88
C THR A 163 -12.03 8.28 -5.41
N VAL A 164 -12.79 7.62 -4.54
CA VAL A 164 -13.92 8.23 -3.83
C VAL A 164 -13.43 8.78 -2.50
N THR A 165 -13.34 10.10 -2.38
CA THR A 165 -12.88 10.73 -1.13
C THR A 165 -13.94 10.68 -0.04
N PRO A 166 -13.56 10.78 1.26
CA PRO A 166 -14.50 10.91 2.36
C PRO A 166 -15.54 12.03 2.14
N LEU A 167 -15.11 13.18 1.63
CA LEU A 167 -16.02 14.28 1.33
C LEU A 167 -17.04 13.91 0.26
N MET A 168 -16.62 13.25 -0.83
CA MET A 168 -17.52 12.79 -1.88
C MET A 168 -18.54 11.79 -1.34
N ALA A 169 -18.08 10.77 -0.62
CA ALA A 169 -18.94 9.74 -0.03
C ALA A 169 -19.95 10.32 0.97
N ILE A 170 -19.56 11.30 1.79
CA ILE A 170 -20.45 11.96 2.75
C ILE A 170 -21.51 12.79 2.02
N LYS A 171 -21.13 13.53 0.99
CA LYS A 171 -22.09 14.29 0.18
C LYS A 171 -23.11 13.36 -0.50
N GLU A 172 -22.66 12.24 -1.04
CA GLU A 172 -23.52 11.25 -1.66
C GLU A 172 -24.46 10.60 -0.62
N LEU A 173 -23.92 10.17 0.55
CA LEU A 173 -24.68 9.53 1.62
C LEU A 173 -25.81 10.42 2.15
N TYR A 174 -25.54 11.68 2.33
CA TYR A 174 -26.52 12.63 2.92
C TYR A 174 -27.40 13.32 1.87
N GLY A 175 -26.94 13.43 0.62
CA GLY A 175 -27.68 14.13 -0.44
C GLY A 175 -28.06 15.54 -0.06
N ASN A 176 -29.33 15.89 -0.26
CA ASN A 176 -29.88 17.19 0.10
C ASN A 176 -30.51 17.24 1.50
N ASP A 177 -30.53 16.13 2.23
CA ASP A 177 -31.21 16.02 3.53
C ASP A 177 -30.42 16.69 4.65
N VAL A 178 -29.10 16.77 4.49
CA VAL A 178 -28.15 17.31 5.47
C VAL A 178 -27.27 18.35 4.82
N ASN A 179 -27.09 19.48 5.49
CA ASN A 179 -26.15 20.50 5.04
C ASN A 179 -24.69 20.06 5.32
N VAL A 180 -23.96 19.73 4.26
CA VAL A 180 -22.54 19.35 4.37
C VAL A 180 -21.66 20.58 4.12
N ILE A 181 -21.01 21.07 5.18
CA ILE A 181 -20.04 22.16 5.12
C ILE A 181 -18.66 21.51 4.96
N TYR A 182 -17.87 22.00 3.99
CA TYR A 182 -16.47 21.62 3.84
C TYR A 182 -15.55 22.79 4.10
N GLU A 183 -14.71 22.67 5.13
CA GLU A 183 -13.65 23.61 5.48
C GLU A 183 -12.43 22.79 5.91
N PRO A 184 -11.43 22.58 5.03
CA PRO A 184 -10.32 21.66 5.32
C PRO A 184 -9.48 22.07 6.53
N GLY A 185 -9.40 23.37 6.81
CA GLY A 185 -8.52 23.88 7.86
C GLY A 185 -7.06 23.94 7.42
N LEU A 186 -6.54 22.83 6.97
CA LEU A 186 -5.25 22.67 6.30
C LEU A 186 -5.49 21.97 4.95
N THR A 187 -4.75 22.34 3.91
CA THR A 187 -4.87 21.73 2.58
C THR A 187 -3.94 20.53 2.40
N TYR A 188 -2.93 20.42 3.26
CA TYR A 188 -2.06 19.25 3.38
C TYR A 188 -1.47 19.16 4.80
N SER A 189 -0.99 18.00 5.20
CA SER A 189 -0.66 17.67 6.59
C SER A 189 0.49 18.52 7.16
N ARG A 190 1.44 18.94 6.33
CA ARG A 190 2.63 19.71 6.70
C ARG A 190 2.54 21.22 6.39
N GLN A 191 1.34 21.73 6.19
CA GLN A 191 1.11 23.15 5.90
C GLN A 191 1.49 24.05 7.07
N PHE A 192 2.27 25.09 6.81
CA PHE A 192 2.67 26.08 7.82
C PHE A 192 1.64 27.19 8.01
N ASP A 193 0.93 27.59 6.94
CA ASP A 193 -0.16 28.57 7.05
C ASP A 193 -1.37 27.97 7.77
N LYS A 194 -1.69 28.55 8.91
CA LYS A 194 -2.79 28.13 9.77
C LYS A 194 -4.07 28.97 9.59
N GLY A 195 -4.11 29.85 8.60
CA GLY A 195 -5.26 30.73 8.36
C GLY A 195 -6.59 30.00 8.12
N GLY A 196 -6.55 28.81 7.52
CA GLY A 196 -7.72 27.96 7.32
C GLY A 196 -8.34 27.42 8.61
N ILE A 197 -7.52 27.20 9.65
CA ILE A 197 -8.00 26.66 10.94
C ILE A 197 -9.07 27.53 11.56
N ALA A 198 -8.91 28.86 11.50
CA ALA A 198 -9.90 29.80 12.03
C ALA A 198 -11.25 29.69 11.29
N LYS A 199 -11.23 29.43 9.97
CA LYS A 199 -12.45 29.21 9.16
C LYS A 199 -13.15 27.93 9.58
N ALA A 200 -12.39 26.82 9.68
CA ALA A 200 -12.92 25.53 10.13
C ALA A 200 -13.52 25.63 11.55
N ALA A 201 -12.83 26.30 12.49
CA ALA A 201 -13.33 26.55 13.86
C ALA A 201 -14.62 27.39 13.87
N LYS A 202 -14.77 28.35 12.95
CA LYS A 202 -16.00 29.13 12.81
C LYS A 202 -17.13 28.27 12.22
N ALA A 203 -16.85 27.42 11.26
CA ALA A 203 -17.81 26.49 10.68
C ALA A 203 -18.26 25.44 11.70
N ALA A 204 -17.37 24.94 12.53
CA ALA A 204 -17.65 23.98 13.59
C ALA A 204 -18.74 24.41 14.55
N LYS A 205 -18.86 25.73 14.83
CA LYS A 205 -19.92 26.30 15.70
C LYS A 205 -21.32 26.17 15.11
N LYS A 206 -21.45 25.86 13.81
CA LYS A 206 -22.73 25.73 13.11
C LYS A 206 -23.10 24.28 12.82
N ALA A 207 -22.20 23.35 13.11
CA ALA A 207 -22.38 21.93 12.80
C ALA A 207 -22.90 21.16 14.02
N ASP A 208 -23.81 20.22 13.78
CA ASP A 208 -24.25 19.25 14.79
C ASP A 208 -23.19 18.16 14.99
N VAL A 209 -22.43 17.84 13.92
CA VAL A 209 -21.37 16.84 13.91
C VAL A 209 -20.16 17.36 13.12
N ILE A 210 -18.98 17.07 13.62
CA ILE A 210 -17.72 17.36 12.97
C ILE A 210 -17.05 16.02 12.60
N LEU A 211 -16.73 15.84 11.33
CA LEU A 211 -15.96 14.72 10.82
C LEU A 211 -14.58 15.24 10.41
N ALA A 212 -13.57 14.92 11.22
CA ALA A 212 -12.20 15.36 11.00
C ALA A 212 -11.38 14.22 10.40
N PHE A 213 -10.98 14.37 9.14
CA PHE A 213 -10.12 13.42 8.42
C PHE A 213 -8.67 13.89 8.49
N MET A 214 -7.93 13.26 9.40
CA MET A 214 -6.54 13.57 9.67
C MET A 214 -5.67 12.38 9.26
N GLY A 215 -4.43 12.63 8.83
CA GLY A 215 -3.52 11.57 8.42
C GLY A 215 -2.23 12.12 7.83
N GLU A 216 -1.41 11.19 7.35
CA GLU A 216 -0.18 11.47 6.63
C GLU A 216 -0.44 11.51 5.11
N GLU A 217 0.35 12.29 4.40
CA GLU A 217 0.37 12.33 2.95
C GLU A 217 1.08 11.11 2.38
N ALA A 218 0.73 10.72 1.16
CA ALA A 218 1.53 9.82 0.35
C ALA A 218 2.88 10.46 -0.01
N ILE A 219 3.98 9.74 0.12
CA ILE A 219 5.35 10.19 -0.16
C ILE A 219 6.02 9.31 -1.23
#